data_271101174dd4c04b8b838e918894591f
#
_entry.id   271101174dd4c04b8b838e918894591f
#
_cell.length_a   1.000
_cell.length_b   1.000
_cell.length_c   1.000
_cell.angle_alpha   90.00
_cell.angle_beta   90.00
_cell.angle_gamma   90.00
#
_symmetry.space_group_name_H-M   'P 1'
#
loop_
_entity.id
_entity.type
_entity.pdbx_description
1 polymer ?
#
loop_
_entity_poly.entity_id
_entity_poly.type
_entity_poly.pdbx_seq_one_letter_code
_entity_poly.pdbx_strand_id
1 'polypeptide(L)'
;MKRMYIQAYCQSNLGDDLFVLHLARRYPETEFYLYAVGDNQKAFLSQSNLRLPRAWDRLRRKGRHMLGLGAEPFDGQGLDGTVVIGGSILWEGASLDFSGAPCFLIGPNCETEYSPAFRQRLEQALRNVRSCCFRDRASFEQFSQLPNVTWAPDVLFGYDAALPYQRGCGIGISLVSRKGAFRDDGLREIYCNAIADLCQRCLEEKIPLRLLSFCDTEGDEEMVEAVLTRVSNPASIAVSCYRGDPGTFLAEMNECETIIATRFHAVILGWVLGKNVVPIVYSTKQTRVLADCGFQGPMWNALEAASMTGETLLEYVKSERGRLDIAELKKRSGAQFAALDEYLK
;
A
#
# COMPACT_ATOMS: atom_id res chain seq x y z
N MET A 1 -24.59 -10.59 -14.23
CA MET A 1 -23.50 -10.40 -13.25
C MET A 1 -22.18 -10.50 -14.02
N LYS A 2 -21.37 -9.42 -14.00
CA LYS A 2 -20.07 -9.43 -14.69
C LYS A 2 -19.03 -10.20 -13.87
N ARG A 3 -18.05 -10.78 -14.58
CA ARG A 3 -16.94 -11.54 -14.02
C ARG A 3 -15.64 -10.86 -14.35
N MET A 4 -14.91 -10.41 -13.34
CA MET A 4 -13.68 -9.65 -13.52
C MET A 4 -12.50 -10.38 -12.90
N TYR A 5 -11.35 -10.40 -13.60
CA TYR A 5 -10.10 -10.83 -12.98
C TYR A 5 -9.44 -9.69 -12.23
N ILE A 6 -8.96 -9.93 -11.02
CA ILE A 6 -8.13 -8.98 -10.28
C ILE A 6 -6.68 -9.44 -10.36
N GLN A 7 -5.83 -8.56 -10.85
CA GLN A 7 -4.39 -8.66 -10.75
C GLN A 7 -3.89 -7.67 -9.70
N ALA A 8 -3.42 -8.19 -8.56
CA ALA A 8 -2.91 -7.43 -7.42
C ALA A 8 -1.71 -8.12 -6.79
N TYR A 9 -0.96 -7.39 -5.98
CA TYR A 9 0.12 -7.94 -5.17
C TYR A 9 -0.48 -8.63 -3.94
N CYS A 10 -0.60 -9.96 -3.98
CA CYS A 10 -1.20 -10.77 -2.92
C CYS A 10 -0.12 -11.52 -2.14
N GLN A 11 0.64 -10.80 -1.30
CA GLN A 11 1.72 -11.33 -0.48
C GLN A 11 1.58 -10.92 1.00
N SER A 12 0.35 -10.91 1.50
CA SER A 12 0.04 -10.50 2.87
C SER A 12 0.62 -9.13 3.22
N ASN A 13 0.46 -8.17 2.29
CA ASN A 13 0.74 -6.76 2.50
C ASN A 13 -0.58 -6.04 2.78
N LEU A 14 -0.72 -5.45 3.96
CA LEU A 14 -1.98 -4.83 4.38
C LEU A 14 -2.53 -3.84 3.34
N GLY A 15 -1.70 -2.95 2.80
CA GLY A 15 -2.16 -1.93 1.86
C GLY A 15 -2.70 -2.51 0.56
N ASP A 16 -2.01 -3.50 0.01
CA ASP A 16 -2.42 -4.16 -1.23
C ASP A 16 -3.66 -5.04 -1.02
N ASP A 17 -3.76 -5.72 0.12
CA ASP A 17 -4.95 -6.49 0.48
C ASP A 17 -6.18 -5.58 0.65
N LEU A 18 -6.00 -4.39 1.24
CA LEU A 18 -7.07 -3.39 1.37
C LEU A 18 -7.54 -2.85 0.02
N PHE A 19 -6.69 -2.73 -1.00
CA PHE A 19 -7.11 -2.38 -2.34
C PHE A 19 -8.12 -3.39 -2.90
N VAL A 20 -7.83 -4.68 -2.78
CA VAL A 20 -8.71 -5.75 -3.24
C VAL A 20 -10.02 -5.76 -2.47
N LEU A 21 -9.95 -5.62 -1.14
CA LEU A 21 -11.14 -5.58 -0.29
C LEU A 21 -12.01 -4.36 -0.57
N HIS A 22 -11.41 -3.20 -0.80
CA HIS A 22 -12.15 -1.99 -1.16
C HIS A 22 -12.86 -2.14 -2.51
N LEU A 23 -12.16 -2.70 -3.52
CA LEU A 23 -12.75 -3.02 -4.81
C LEU A 23 -13.93 -3.99 -4.68
N ALA A 24 -13.77 -5.09 -3.94
CA ALA A 24 -14.82 -6.09 -3.76
C ALA A 24 -16.06 -5.51 -3.05
N ARG A 25 -15.85 -4.70 -2.01
CA ARG A 25 -16.96 -4.05 -1.27
C ARG A 25 -17.68 -3.00 -2.10
N ARG A 26 -16.97 -2.30 -3.00
CA ARG A 26 -17.57 -1.29 -3.88
C ARG A 26 -18.52 -1.91 -4.90
N TYR A 27 -18.26 -3.13 -5.37
CA TYR A 27 -19.03 -3.79 -6.42
C TYR A 27 -19.57 -5.15 -5.97
N PRO A 28 -20.52 -5.18 -5.02
CA PRO A 28 -21.03 -6.44 -4.45
C PRO A 28 -21.71 -7.34 -5.48
N GLU A 29 -22.25 -6.76 -6.58
CA GLU A 29 -22.92 -7.47 -7.66
C GLU A 29 -21.98 -7.97 -8.77
N THR A 30 -20.65 -7.76 -8.61
CA THR A 30 -19.64 -8.24 -9.55
C THR A 30 -18.88 -9.41 -8.94
N GLU A 31 -18.71 -10.49 -9.71
CA GLU A 31 -17.90 -11.63 -9.30
C GLU A 31 -16.44 -11.40 -9.69
N PHE A 32 -15.59 -11.37 -8.70
CA PHE A 32 -14.16 -11.15 -8.89
C PHE A 32 -13.36 -12.44 -8.73
N TYR A 33 -12.43 -12.69 -9.62
CA TYR A 33 -11.49 -13.80 -9.59
C TYR A 33 -10.10 -13.30 -9.18
N LEU A 34 -9.57 -13.79 -8.08
CA LEU A 34 -8.28 -13.38 -7.53
C LEU A 34 -7.37 -14.57 -7.30
N TYR A 35 -6.14 -14.51 -7.82
CA TYR A 35 -5.17 -15.58 -7.60
C TYR A 35 -4.34 -15.28 -6.33
N ALA A 36 -4.84 -15.71 -5.18
CA ALA A 36 -4.13 -15.75 -3.91
C ALA A 36 -4.12 -17.19 -3.38
N VAL A 37 -3.02 -17.63 -2.77
CA VAL A 37 -2.82 -19.02 -2.30
C VAL A 37 -2.15 -19.06 -0.93
N GLY A 38 -2.36 -20.15 -0.18
CA GLY A 38 -1.78 -20.31 1.15
C GLY A 38 -2.31 -19.24 2.11
N ASP A 39 -1.45 -18.71 2.96
CA ASP A 39 -1.81 -17.68 3.95
C ASP A 39 -2.25 -16.37 3.32
N ASN A 40 -1.81 -16.08 2.09
CA ASN A 40 -2.21 -14.90 1.32
C ASN A 40 -3.71 -14.85 0.97
N GLN A 41 -4.46 -15.93 1.20
CA GLN A 41 -5.92 -15.95 1.02
C GLN A 41 -6.69 -15.40 2.22
N LYS A 42 -6.09 -15.35 3.40
CA LYS A 42 -6.80 -15.11 4.67
C LYS A 42 -7.63 -13.84 4.65
N ALA A 43 -7.07 -12.73 4.13
CA ALA A 43 -7.76 -11.44 4.05
C ALA A 43 -9.04 -11.48 3.19
N PHE A 44 -9.15 -12.42 2.26
CA PHE A 44 -10.19 -12.45 1.23
C PHE A 44 -11.31 -13.45 1.50
N LEU A 45 -11.12 -14.34 2.47
CA LEU A 45 -12.06 -15.46 2.73
C LEU A 45 -13.47 -14.99 3.11
N SER A 46 -13.61 -13.82 3.73
CA SER A 46 -14.89 -13.26 4.15
C SER A 46 -15.69 -12.58 3.02
N GLN A 47 -15.08 -12.39 1.85
CA GLN A 47 -15.71 -11.67 0.74
C GLN A 47 -16.49 -12.64 -0.16
N SER A 48 -17.82 -12.54 -0.15
CA SER A 48 -18.71 -13.49 -0.86
C SER A 48 -18.61 -13.40 -2.38
N ASN A 49 -18.19 -12.26 -2.91
CA ASN A 49 -18.03 -12.03 -4.36
C ASN A 49 -16.59 -12.20 -4.87
N LEU A 50 -15.66 -12.65 -4.01
CA LEU A 50 -14.30 -13.03 -4.43
C LEU A 50 -14.21 -14.56 -4.65
N ARG A 51 -13.66 -14.95 -5.80
CA ARG A 51 -13.39 -16.35 -6.16
C ARG A 51 -11.88 -16.60 -6.11
N LEU A 52 -11.47 -17.39 -5.13
CA LEU A 52 -10.07 -17.80 -4.95
C LEU A 52 -9.81 -19.12 -5.70
N PRO A 53 -8.54 -19.41 -6.07
CA PRO A 53 -8.21 -20.60 -6.85
C PRO A 53 -8.46 -21.88 -6.07
N ARG A 54 -9.18 -22.82 -6.67
CA ARG A 54 -9.36 -24.18 -6.17
C ARG A 54 -8.09 -25.01 -6.43
N ALA A 55 -8.00 -26.17 -5.83
CA ALA A 55 -6.87 -27.08 -6.05
C ALA A 55 -6.63 -27.38 -7.54
N TRP A 56 -7.70 -27.52 -8.33
CA TRP A 56 -7.63 -27.77 -9.77
C TRP A 56 -7.06 -26.57 -10.55
N ASP A 57 -7.43 -25.35 -10.23
CA ASP A 57 -6.92 -24.13 -10.88
C ASP A 57 -5.40 -24.01 -10.65
N ARG A 58 -4.94 -24.35 -9.45
CA ARG A 58 -3.52 -24.38 -9.08
C ARG A 58 -2.75 -25.44 -9.87
N LEU A 59 -3.30 -26.64 -10.00
CA LEU A 59 -2.67 -27.74 -10.76
C LEU A 59 -2.59 -27.40 -12.24
N ARG A 60 -3.66 -26.86 -12.81
CA ARG A 60 -3.74 -26.40 -14.21
C ARG A 60 -2.71 -25.32 -14.51
N ARG A 61 -2.60 -24.31 -13.66
CA ARG A 61 -1.59 -23.25 -13.80
C ARG A 61 -0.17 -23.82 -13.78
N LYS A 62 0.12 -24.74 -12.83
CA LYS A 62 1.42 -25.40 -12.75
C LYS A 62 1.74 -26.21 -14.02
N GLY A 63 0.78 -26.95 -14.53
CA GLY A 63 0.94 -27.72 -15.75
C GLY A 63 1.18 -26.84 -16.99
N ARG A 64 0.43 -25.75 -17.15
CA ARG A 64 0.64 -24.78 -18.25
C ARG A 64 2.01 -24.11 -18.17
N HIS A 65 2.43 -23.70 -16.97
CA HIS A 65 3.77 -23.13 -16.77
C HIS A 65 4.89 -24.10 -17.18
N MET A 66 4.76 -25.38 -16.83
CA MET A 66 5.73 -26.42 -17.21
C MET A 66 5.79 -26.64 -18.73
N LEU A 67 4.69 -26.37 -19.45
CA LEU A 67 4.61 -26.52 -20.92
C LEU A 67 4.99 -25.23 -21.66
N GLY A 68 5.44 -24.16 -20.98
CA GLY A 68 5.75 -22.87 -21.59
C GLY A 68 4.51 -22.13 -22.12
N LEU A 69 3.31 -22.60 -21.80
CA LEU A 69 2.05 -21.95 -22.12
C LEU A 69 1.76 -20.92 -21.04
N GLY A 70 1.39 -19.71 -21.40
CA GLY A 70 1.08 -18.63 -20.44
C GLY A 70 0.20 -19.12 -19.28
N ALA A 71 0.53 -18.72 -18.07
CA ALA A 71 -0.14 -19.18 -16.85
C ALA A 71 -1.33 -18.29 -16.51
N GLU A 72 -2.32 -18.19 -17.40
CA GLU A 72 -3.56 -17.49 -17.07
C GLU A 72 -4.31 -18.26 -15.99
N PRO A 73 -4.42 -17.71 -14.77
CA PRO A 73 -5.29 -18.28 -13.76
C PRO A 73 -6.75 -18.10 -14.24
N PHE A 74 -7.59 -19.07 -13.99
CA PHE A 74 -9.03 -18.99 -14.35
C PHE A 74 -9.37 -19.02 -15.85
N ASP A 75 -8.49 -19.54 -16.71
CA ASP A 75 -8.81 -19.85 -18.10
C ASP A 75 -10.12 -20.63 -18.22
N GLY A 76 -10.99 -20.19 -19.14
CA GLY A 76 -12.29 -20.81 -19.39
C GLY A 76 -13.41 -20.35 -18.45
N GLN A 77 -13.18 -19.38 -17.58
CA GLN A 77 -14.20 -18.79 -16.69
C GLN A 77 -15.10 -17.76 -17.41
N GLY A 78 -14.80 -17.38 -18.66
CA GLY A 78 -15.57 -16.37 -19.40
C GLY A 78 -15.53 -15.01 -18.70
N LEU A 79 -14.33 -14.49 -18.47
CA LEU A 79 -14.12 -13.21 -17.79
C LEU A 79 -14.47 -12.05 -18.73
N ASP A 80 -15.19 -11.06 -18.22
CA ASP A 80 -15.61 -9.86 -18.96
C ASP A 80 -14.52 -8.78 -18.98
N GLY A 81 -13.53 -8.83 -18.07
CA GLY A 81 -12.47 -7.83 -18.00
C GLY A 81 -11.45 -8.12 -16.90
N THR A 82 -10.42 -7.28 -16.86
CA THR A 82 -9.34 -7.34 -15.86
C THR A 82 -9.21 -6.02 -15.13
N VAL A 83 -9.08 -6.07 -13.82
CA VAL A 83 -8.69 -4.93 -12.98
C VAL A 83 -7.29 -5.18 -12.45
N VAL A 84 -6.35 -4.33 -12.83
CA VAL A 84 -5.00 -4.31 -12.26
C VAL A 84 -4.97 -3.21 -11.22
N ILE A 85 -4.85 -3.59 -9.94
CA ILE A 85 -4.93 -2.65 -8.83
C ILE A 85 -3.70 -2.75 -7.94
N GLY A 86 -3.08 -1.59 -7.66
CA GLY A 86 -1.89 -1.50 -6.83
C GLY A 86 -0.99 -0.34 -7.23
N GLY A 87 -0.09 0.07 -6.34
CA GLY A 87 0.78 1.20 -6.58
C GLY A 87 1.98 0.89 -7.47
N SER A 88 2.86 0.02 -7.00
CA SER A 88 4.17 -0.26 -7.63
C SER A 88 4.08 -1.40 -8.65
N ILE A 89 3.17 -1.30 -9.60
CA ILE A 89 2.92 -2.33 -10.63
C ILE A 89 3.60 -2.03 -11.96
N LEU A 90 4.04 -0.79 -12.20
CA LEU A 90 4.70 -0.34 -13.42
C LEU A 90 6.19 -0.15 -13.16
N TRP A 91 6.98 -1.21 -13.25
CA TRP A 91 8.43 -1.19 -13.08
C TRP A 91 9.11 -1.91 -14.27
N GLU A 92 10.38 -1.70 -14.53
CA GLU A 92 11.06 -2.16 -15.75
C GLU A 92 11.04 -3.68 -16.00
N GLY A 93 10.83 -4.47 -14.96
CA GLY A 93 10.66 -5.93 -15.07
C GLY A 93 9.20 -6.39 -15.14
N ALA A 94 8.22 -5.46 -15.07
CA ALA A 94 6.82 -5.83 -15.07
C ALA A 94 6.34 -6.34 -16.45
N SER A 95 5.40 -7.29 -16.42
CA SER A 95 4.63 -7.62 -17.61
C SER A 95 3.69 -6.47 -17.95
N LEU A 96 3.76 -6.00 -19.18
CA LEU A 96 2.88 -4.96 -19.74
C LEU A 96 1.86 -5.56 -20.72
N ASP A 97 1.57 -6.86 -20.61
CA ASP A 97 0.54 -7.50 -21.42
C ASP A 97 -0.84 -7.25 -20.78
N PHE A 98 -1.55 -6.29 -21.34
CA PHE A 98 -2.92 -5.95 -20.99
C PHE A 98 -3.88 -6.28 -22.15
N SER A 99 -3.48 -7.22 -23.02
CA SER A 99 -4.26 -7.65 -24.19
C SER A 99 -5.45 -8.55 -23.80
N GLY A 100 -6.43 -8.63 -24.66
CA GLY A 100 -7.58 -9.52 -24.52
C GLY A 100 -8.85 -8.82 -24.05
N ALA A 101 -9.27 -9.04 -22.81
CA ALA A 101 -10.46 -8.43 -22.23
C ALA A 101 -10.20 -6.96 -21.81
N PRO A 102 -11.24 -6.10 -21.69
CA PRO A 102 -11.06 -4.73 -21.21
C PRO A 102 -10.28 -4.69 -19.89
N CYS A 103 -9.20 -3.90 -19.86
CA CYS A 103 -8.31 -3.79 -18.72
C CYS A 103 -8.37 -2.40 -18.09
N PHE A 104 -8.44 -2.36 -16.75
CA PHE A 104 -8.52 -1.14 -15.94
C PHE A 104 -7.35 -1.11 -14.98
N LEU A 105 -6.49 -0.10 -15.07
CA LEU A 105 -5.39 0.13 -14.13
C LEU A 105 -5.83 1.14 -13.08
N ILE A 106 -5.82 0.74 -11.82
CA ILE A 106 -6.30 1.55 -10.68
C ILE A 106 -5.17 1.75 -9.68
N GLY A 107 -4.82 3.00 -9.44
CA GLY A 107 -3.85 3.42 -8.43
C GLY A 107 -2.37 3.16 -8.73
N PRO A 108 -1.92 2.89 -9.98
CA PRO A 108 -0.49 2.74 -10.23
C PRO A 108 0.27 4.04 -10.00
N ASN A 109 1.58 3.92 -9.82
CA ASN A 109 2.53 5.02 -9.91
C ASN A 109 3.70 4.64 -10.83
N CYS A 110 4.32 5.65 -11.41
CA CYS A 110 5.53 5.51 -12.19
C CYS A 110 6.78 5.64 -11.33
N GLU A 111 7.86 5.00 -11.74
CA GLU A 111 9.19 5.30 -11.24
C GLU A 111 9.64 6.68 -11.72
N THR A 112 10.69 7.21 -11.09
CA THR A 112 11.20 8.55 -11.44
C THR A 112 11.81 8.54 -12.84
N GLU A 113 12.49 7.46 -13.16
CA GLU A 113 13.19 7.27 -14.42
C GLU A 113 12.91 5.89 -14.98
N TYR A 114 12.68 5.84 -16.28
CA TYR A 114 12.57 4.60 -17.06
C TYR A 114 13.59 4.65 -18.20
N SER A 115 14.10 3.50 -18.63
CA SER A 115 14.82 3.43 -19.87
C SER A 115 13.90 3.85 -21.03
N PRO A 116 14.44 4.49 -22.09
CA PRO A 116 13.63 4.90 -23.25
C PRO A 116 12.83 3.75 -23.87
N ALA A 117 13.43 2.55 -23.91
CA ALA A 117 12.78 1.35 -24.43
C ALA A 117 11.60 0.90 -23.58
N PHE A 118 11.73 0.93 -22.24
CA PHE A 118 10.62 0.58 -21.37
C PHE A 118 9.52 1.63 -21.42
N ARG A 119 9.87 2.92 -21.41
CA ARG A 119 8.90 4.02 -21.51
C ARG A 119 8.05 3.91 -22.78
N GLN A 120 8.67 3.59 -23.91
CA GLN A 120 7.93 3.38 -25.17
C GLN A 120 6.98 2.20 -25.10
N ARG A 121 7.43 1.07 -24.53
CA ARG A 121 6.58 -0.11 -24.31
C ARG A 121 5.42 0.20 -23.37
N LEU A 122 5.68 0.91 -22.26
CA LEU A 122 4.66 1.31 -21.30
C LEU A 122 3.63 2.23 -21.93
N GLU A 123 4.04 3.23 -22.71
CA GLU A 123 3.11 4.11 -23.44
C GLU A 123 2.23 3.31 -24.40
N GLN A 124 2.82 2.38 -25.15
CA GLN A 124 2.05 1.50 -26.04
C GLN A 124 1.06 0.62 -25.28
N ALA A 125 1.47 0.07 -24.15
CA ALA A 125 0.61 -0.74 -23.29
C ALA A 125 -0.56 0.10 -22.72
N LEU A 126 -0.28 1.32 -22.24
CA LEU A 126 -1.31 2.24 -21.73
C LEU A 126 -2.33 2.66 -22.80
N ARG A 127 -1.96 2.73 -24.08
CA ARG A 127 -2.92 2.98 -25.18
C ARG A 127 -3.94 1.84 -25.33
N ASN A 128 -3.58 0.62 -24.95
CA ASN A 128 -4.40 -0.58 -25.13
C ASN A 128 -5.32 -0.86 -23.95
N VAL A 129 -5.14 -0.22 -22.79
CA VAL A 129 -6.04 -0.41 -21.64
C VAL A 129 -7.30 0.45 -21.80
N ARG A 130 -8.39 0.00 -21.17
CA ARG A 130 -9.64 0.78 -21.13
C ARG A 130 -9.47 2.09 -20.37
N SER A 131 -8.73 2.06 -19.27
CA SER A 131 -8.36 3.23 -18.46
C SER A 131 -7.14 2.97 -17.59
N CYS A 132 -6.39 4.04 -17.30
CA CYS A 132 -5.36 4.05 -16.27
C CYS A 132 -5.55 5.29 -15.40
N CYS A 133 -5.83 5.12 -14.11
CA CYS A 133 -5.92 6.21 -13.16
C CYS A 133 -4.73 6.15 -12.20
N PHE A 134 -3.77 7.03 -12.38
CA PHE A 134 -2.60 7.14 -11.50
C PHE A 134 -2.99 7.70 -10.12
N ARG A 135 -2.23 7.35 -9.08
CA ARG A 135 -2.45 7.84 -7.72
C ARG A 135 -1.65 9.10 -7.37
N ASP A 136 -0.72 9.54 -8.24
CA ASP A 136 0.04 10.77 -8.10
C ASP A 136 0.11 11.55 -9.41
N ARG A 137 0.18 12.88 -9.27
CA ARG A 137 0.18 13.81 -10.41
C ARG A 137 1.41 13.63 -11.29
N ALA A 138 2.59 13.44 -10.71
CA ALA A 138 3.82 13.32 -11.47
C ALA A 138 3.85 12.06 -12.37
N SER A 139 3.20 10.98 -11.94
CA SER A 139 2.98 9.80 -12.79
C SER A 139 2.02 10.10 -13.96
N PHE A 140 0.91 10.77 -13.66
CA PHE A 140 -0.06 11.19 -14.67
C PHE A 140 0.57 12.09 -15.73
N GLU A 141 1.34 13.10 -15.34
CA GLU A 141 1.95 14.08 -16.25
C GLU A 141 2.86 13.43 -17.29
N GLN A 142 3.47 12.28 -16.97
CA GLN A 142 4.30 11.55 -17.94
C GLN A 142 3.50 10.98 -19.13
N PHE A 143 2.18 10.78 -18.98
CA PHE A 143 1.31 10.15 -19.96
C PHE A 143 0.00 10.91 -20.17
N SER A 144 -0.07 12.18 -19.77
CA SER A 144 -1.26 13.05 -19.84
C SER A 144 -1.79 13.27 -21.26
N GLN A 145 -0.97 13.01 -22.29
CA GLN A 145 -1.38 13.05 -23.70
C GLN A 145 -2.30 11.89 -24.10
N LEU A 146 -2.42 10.83 -23.28
CA LEU A 146 -3.28 9.70 -23.57
C LEU A 146 -4.70 9.97 -23.02
N PRO A 147 -5.76 9.86 -23.85
CA PRO A 147 -7.12 10.25 -23.45
C PRO A 147 -7.75 9.35 -22.39
N ASN A 148 -7.22 8.14 -22.23
CA ASN A 148 -7.68 7.14 -21.25
C ASN A 148 -6.84 7.14 -19.96
N VAL A 149 -5.94 8.12 -19.80
CA VAL A 149 -5.11 8.29 -18.61
C VAL A 149 -5.61 9.46 -17.78
N THR A 150 -5.77 9.23 -16.49
CA THR A 150 -6.26 10.21 -15.50
C THR A 150 -5.45 10.10 -14.20
N TRP A 151 -5.74 10.96 -13.22
CA TRP A 151 -5.20 10.82 -11.88
C TRP A 151 -6.24 11.19 -10.81
N ALA A 152 -6.13 10.54 -9.68
CA ALA A 152 -6.89 10.84 -8.47
C ALA A 152 -6.07 10.44 -7.24
N PRO A 153 -6.36 10.95 -6.05
CA PRO A 153 -5.72 10.50 -4.82
C PRO A 153 -5.80 8.98 -4.66
N ASP A 154 -4.85 8.43 -3.89
CA ASP A 154 -4.78 6.99 -3.66
C ASP A 154 -6.14 6.41 -3.23
N VAL A 155 -6.42 5.21 -3.71
CA VAL A 155 -7.66 4.46 -3.47
C VAL A 155 -8.03 4.38 -1.99
N LEU A 156 -7.02 4.21 -1.11
CA LEU A 156 -7.27 4.00 0.32
C LEU A 156 -7.73 5.26 1.06
N PHE A 157 -7.65 6.47 0.48
CA PHE A 157 -8.36 7.62 1.05
C PHE A 157 -9.87 7.42 1.10
N GLY A 158 -10.41 6.62 0.15
CA GLY A 158 -11.83 6.24 0.12
C GLY A 158 -12.19 5.02 0.95
N TYR A 159 -11.20 4.34 1.53
CA TYR A 159 -11.45 3.12 2.30
C TYR A 159 -12.22 3.43 3.60
N ASP A 160 -13.29 2.68 3.83
CA ASP A 160 -14.02 2.70 5.10
C ASP A 160 -13.52 1.53 5.97
N ALA A 161 -12.79 1.88 7.03
CA ALA A 161 -12.32 0.91 7.99
C ALA A 161 -13.44 0.34 8.88
N ALA A 162 -14.63 0.93 8.82
CA ALA A 162 -15.78 0.61 9.69
C ALA A 162 -15.42 0.68 11.19
N LEU A 163 -14.47 1.54 11.55
CA LEU A 163 -14.02 1.77 12.93
C LEU A 163 -14.52 3.14 13.41
N PRO A 164 -15.00 3.26 14.64
CA PRO A 164 -15.34 4.54 15.20
C PRO A 164 -14.07 5.40 15.35
N TYR A 165 -14.22 6.70 15.20
CA TYR A 165 -13.14 7.61 15.55
C TYR A 165 -12.73 7.40 17.01
N GLN A 166 -11.45 7.22 17.23
CA GLN A 166 -10.84 7.09 18.55
C GLN A 166 -9.59 7.98 18.56
N ARG A 167 -9.47 8.87 19.54
CA ARG A 167 -8.25 9.68 19.67
C ARG A 167 -7.03 8.76 19.83
N GLY A 168 -7.19 7.71 20.63
CA GLY A 168 -6.11 6.79 20.98
C GLY A 168 -5.14 7.37 22.01
N CYS A 169 -4.08 6.62 22.26
CA CYS A 169 -2.98 7.05 23.13
C CYS A 169 -1.65 6.48 22.62
N GLY A 170 -0.57 7.21 22.87
CA GLY A 170 0.78 6.77 22.50
C GLY A 170 1.06 6.77 21.01
N ILE A 171 2.10 6.03 20.62
CA ILE A 171 2.71 6.11 19.30
C ILE A 171 2.71 4.72 18.66
N GLY A 172 2.12 4.62 17.47
CA GLY A 172 2.31 3.49 16.56
C GLY A 172 3.46 3.78 15.60
N ILE A 173 4.37 2.84 15.41
CA ILE A 173 5.53 3.00 14.51
C ILE A 173 5.48 1.94 13.44
N SER A 174 5.18 2.33 12.21
CA SER A 174 5.22 1.45 11.05
C SER A 174 6.66 1.32 10.57
N LEU A 175 7.16 0.09 10.54
CA LEU A 175 8.54 -0.23 10.19
C LEU A 175 8.68 -0.78 8.77
N VAL A 176 9.88 -0.71 8.21
CA VAL A 176 10.25 -1.31 6.92
C VAL A 176 11.68 -1.82 6.96
N SER A 177 11.89 -3.04 6.47
CA SER A 177 13.24 -3.63 6.33
C SER A 177 13.56 -4.05 4.89
N ARG A 178 12.62 -3.87 3.95
CA ARG A 178 12.79 -4.31 2.56
C ARG A 178 14.16 -3.92 2.02
N LYS A 179 14.89 -4.88 1.42
CA LYS A 179 16.12 -4.60 0.67
C LYS A 179 15.84 -3.55 -0.40
N GLY A 180 16.63 -2.47 -0.40
CA GLY A 180 16.45 -1.33 -1.31
C GLY A 180 15.37 -0.31 -0.87
N ALA A 181 14.75 -0.45 0.31
CA ALA A 181 13.94 0.61 0.88
C ALA A 181 14.83 1.83 1.19
N PHE A 182 15.93 1.60 1.85
CA PHE A 182 16.96 2.64 2.06
C PHE A 182 18.08 2.51 1.02
N ARG A 183 18.70 3.64 0.66
CA ARG A 183 19.73 3.72 -0.39
C ARG A 183 20.94 2.84 -0.09
N ASP A 184 21.30 2.70 1.18
CA ASP A 184 22.44 1.91 1.65
C ASP A 184 22.22 1.40 3.09
N ASP A 185 23.10 0.48 3.52
CA ASP A 185 23.04 -0.11 4.86
C ASP A 185 23.32 0.92 5.97
N GLY A 186 24.10 1.96 5.70
CA GLY A 186 24.37 3.04 6.65
C GLY A 186 23.09 3.81 6.98
N LEU A 187 22.30 4.15 5.99
CA LEU A 187 21.01 4.84 6.19
C LEU A 187 20.01 3.94 6.90
N ARG A 188 20.02 2.63 6.60
CA ARG A 188 19.20 1.64 7.30
C ARG A 188 19.57 1.56 8.79
N GLU A 189 20.86 1.60 9.10
CA GLU A 189 21.34 1.58 10.49
C GLU A 189 20.98 2.88 11.24
N ILE A 190 21.12 4.05 10.60
CA ILE A 190 20.67 5.35 11.14
C ILE A 190 19.18 5.31 11.46
N TYR A 191 18.37 4.77 10.53
CA TYR A 191 16.94 4.60 10.73
C TYR A 191 16.64 3.71 11.93
N CYS A 192 17.24 2.52 12.01
CA CYS A 192 17.02 1.58 13.10
C CYS A 192 17.41 2.20 14.45
N ASN A 193 18.56 2.88 14.54
CA ASN A 193 19.03 3.52 15.75
C ASN A 193 18.13 4.69 16.17
N ALA A 194 17.65 5.50 15.22
CA ALA A 194 16.73 6.61 15.53
C ALA A 194 15.40 6.10 16.08
N ILE A 195 14.86 5.00 15.54
CA ILE A 195 13.64 4.38 16.06
C ILE A 195 13.88 3.76 17.44
N ALA A 196 15.00 3.08 17.65
CA ALA A 196 15.33 2.51 18.96
C ALA A 196 15.52 3.60 20.04
N ASP A 197 16.21 4.71 19.70
CA ASP A 197 16.36 5.88 20.59
C ASP A 197 14.98 6.49 20.92
N LEU A 198 14.12 6.64 19.93
CA LEU A 198 12.73 7.07 20.16
C LEU A 198 11.99 6.15 21.13
N CYS A 199 12.07 4.83 20.89
CA CYS A 199 11.43 3.85 21.75
C CYS A 199 11.96 3.94 23.18
N GLN A 200 13.26 4.08 23.37
CA GLN A 200 13.89 4.21 24.69
C GLN A 200 13.39 5.48 25.42
N ARG A 201 13.32 6.61 24.75
CA ARG A 201 12.79 7.89 25.31
C ARG A 201 11.32 7.77 25.69
N CYS A 202 10.51 7.14 24.84
CA CYS A 202 9.10 6.90 25.13
C CYS A 202 8.91 6.01 26.36
N LEU A 203 9.74 4.97 26.53
CA LEU A 203 9.71 4.11 27.73
C LEU A 203 10.04 4.93 28.99
N GLU A 204 11.02 5.81 28.93
CA GLU A 204 11.42 6.70 30.04
C GLU A 204 10.31 7.71 30.38
N GLU A 205 9.66 8.26 29.37
CA GLU A 205 8.52 9.19 29.51
C GLU A 205 7.18 8.46 29.76
N LYS A 206 7.16 7.12 29.79
CA LYS A 206 5.96 6.28 29.96
C LYS A 206 4.90 6.52 28.87
N ILE A 207 5.33 6.83 27.65
CA ILE A 207 4.47 6.96 26.48
C ILE A 207 4.22 5.55 25.92
N PRO A 208 2.95 5.11 25.77
CA PRO A 208 2.65 3.80 25.19
C PRO A 208 3.19 3.68 23.76
N LEU A 209 3.74 2.52 23.42
CA LEU A 209 4.34 2.23 22.12
C LEU A 209 3.76 0.98 21.50
N ARG A 210 3.59 1.01 20.18
CA ARG A 210 3.25 -0.15 19.36
C ARG A 210 4.07 -0.16 18.08
N LEU A 211 4.82 -1.23 17.83
CA LEU A 211 5.48 -1.45 16.55
C LEU A 211 4.52 -2.15 15.60
N LEU A 212 4.45 -1.69 14.35
CA LEU A 212 3.50 -2.13 13.35
C LEU A 212 4.24 -2.75 12.14
N SER A 213 4.09 -4.05 11.93
CA SER A 213 4.58 -4.79 10.76
C SER A 213 3.43 -4.95 9.74
N PHE A 214 3.54 -4.27 8.60
CA PHE A 214 2.53 -4.29 7.54
C PHE A 214 2.68 -5.45 6.57
N CYS A 215 3.90 -5.97 6.42
CA CYS A 215 4.23 -7.01 5.46
C CYS A 215 5.45 -7.83 5.91
N ASP A 216 5.21 -9.04 6.40
CA ASP A 216 6.27 -9.95 6.82
C ASP A 216 7.16 -10.38 5.65
N THR A 217 6.56 -10.72 4.51
CA THR A 217 7.30 -11.15 3.31
C THR A 217 8.28 -10.08 2.76
N GLU A 218 8.13 -8.83 3.16
CA GLU A 218 9.06 -7.74 2.87
C GLU A 218 10.01 -7.42 4.05
N GLY A 219 10.00 -8.25 5.11
CA GLY A 219 10.98 -8.21 6.20
C GLY A 219 10.67 -7.18 7.29
N ASP A 220 9.43 -6.68 7.44
CA ASP A 220 9.11 -5.70 8.47
C ASP A 220 9.38 -6.24 9.87
N GLU A 221 9.18 -7.54 10.11
CA GLU A 221 9.45 -8.18 11.39
C GLU A 221 10.94 -8.24 11.73
N GLU A 222 11.82 -8.36 10.73
CA GLU A 222 13.27 -8.24 10.94
C GLU A 222 13.64 -6.87 11.54
N MET A 223 12.96 -5.80 11.10
CA MET A 223 13.19 -4.47 11.63
C MET A 223 12.58 -4.33 13.04
N VAL A 224 11.43 -4.93 13.30
CA VAL A 224 10.85 -4.98 14.65
C VAL A 224 11.85 -5.62 15.61
N GLU A 225 12.39 -6.79 15.29
CA GLU A 225 13.40 -7.47 16.10
C GLU A 225 14.66 -6.64 16.28
N ALA A 226 15.17 -6.02 15.20
CA ALA A 226 16.34 -5.17 15.25
C ALA A 226 16.17 -3.96 16.18
N VAL A 227 15.00 -3.35 16.22
CA VAL A 227 14.67 -2.26 17.15
C VAL A 227 14.57 -2.80 18.59
N LEU A 228 13.83 -3.88 18.81
CA LEU A 228 13.60 -4.45 20.15
C LEU A 228 14.90 -4.89 20.84
N THR A 229 15.89 -5.37 20.08
CA THR A 229 17.21 -5.74 20.64
C THR A 229 18.04 -4.55 21.12
N ARG A 230 17.67 -3.33 20.76
CA ARG A 230 18.39 -2.08 21.10
C ARG A 230 17.74 -1.30 22.25
N VAL A 231 16.60 -1.74 22.77
CA VAL A 231 15.90 -1.06 23.86
C VAL A 231 16.02 -1.81 25.18
N SER A 232 15.99 -1.09 26.29
CA SER A 232 16.25 -1.65 27.63
C SER A 232 15.10 -2.55 28.15
N ASN A 233 13.86 -2.29 27.76
CA ASN A 233 12.67 -3.05 28.17
C ASN A 233 11.73 -3.35 27.00
N PRO A 234 12.10 -4.25 26.09
CA PRO A 234 11.29 -4.57 24.91
C PRO A 234 9.91 -5.15 25.25
N ALA A 235 9.75 -5.81 26.40
CA ALA A 235 8.48 -6.39 26.82
C ALA A 235 7.38 -5.35 27.10
N SER A 236 7.73 -4.09 27.29
CA SER A 236 6.78 -2.98 27.47
C SER A 236 6.30 -2.36 26.16
N ILE A 237 6.80 -2.84 25.02
CA ILE A 237 6.42 -2.35 23.68
C ILE A 237 5.47 -3.37 23.05
N ALA A 238 4.26 -2.94 22.71
CA ALA A 238 3.33 -3.78 21.97
C ALA A 238 3.80 -3.98 20.53
N VAL A 239 3.52 -5.14 19.94
CA VAL A 239 3.83 -5.46 18.55
C VAL A 239 2.58 -5.96 17.86
N SER A 240 2.27 -5.38 16.70
CA SER A 240 1.19 -5.82 15.83
C SER A 240 1.77 -6.25 14.49
N CYS A 241 1.53 -7.51 14.12
CA CYS A 241 1.96 -8.07 12.85
C CYS A 241 0.73 -8.40 12.00
N TYR A 242 0.66 -7.87 10.79
CA TYR A 242 -0.39 -8.19 9.85
C TYR A 242 -0.29 -9.66 9.40
N ARG A 243 -1.37 -10.41 9.59
CA ARG A 243 -1.46 -11.85 9.27
C ARG A 243 -2.71 -12.18 8.43
N GLY A 244 -3.20 -11.22 7.62
CA GLY A 244 -4.38 -11.41 6.79
C GLY A 244 -5.70 -11.13 7.53
N ASP A 245 -5.66 -10.45 8.67
CA ASP A 245 -6.84 -9.88 9.33
C ASP A 245 -6.71 -8.35 9.39
N PRO A 246 -7.19 -7.64 8.35
CA PRO A 246 -7.09 -6.20 8.32
C PRO A 246 -7.96 -5.51 9.40
N GLY A 247 -9.05 -6.14 9.82
CA GLY A 247 -9.93 -5.59 10.85
C GLY A 247 -9.23 -5.46 12.18
N THR A 248 -8.64 -6.55 12.67
CA THR A 248 -7.86 -6.56 13.92
C THR A 248 -6.68 -5.60 13.84
N PHE A 249 -5.89 -5.65 12.76
CA PHE A 249 -4.71 -4.80 12.62
C PHE A 249 -5.06 -3.29 12.60
N LEU A 250 -6.11 -2.90 11.86
CA LEU A 250 -6.56 -1.51 11.84
C LEU A 250 -7.16 -1.07 13.18
N ALA A 251 -7.82 -1.95 13.93
CA ALA A 251 -8.29 -1.65 15.27
C ALA A 251 -7.11 -1.35 16.23
N GLU A 252 -6.05 -2.18 16.19
CA GLU A 252 -4.84 -1.97 16.97
C GLU A 252 -4.10 -0.68 16.57
N MET A 253 -4.03 -0.39 15.27
CA MET A 253 -3.47 0.88 14.76
C MET A 253 -4.33 2.08 15.23
N ASN A 254 -5.66 1.92 15.32
CA ASN A 254 -6.59 2.95 15.77
C ASN A 254 -6.46 3.27 17.28
N GLU A 255 -5.90 2.37 18.08
CA GLU A 255 -5.59 2.64 19.49
C GLU A 255 -4.49 3.69 19.68
N CYS A 256 -3.63 3.91 18.68
CA CYS A 256 -2.56 4.90 18.74
C CYS A 256 -3.10 6.32 18.46
N GLU A 257 -2.54 7.35 19.10
CA GLU A 257 -2.84 8.76 18.82
C GLU A 257 -2.01 9.29 17.65
N THR A 258 -0.75 8.91 17.61
CA THR A 258 0.20 9.30 16.55
C THR A 258 0.72 8.07 15.83
N ILE A 259 0.87 8.17 14.51
CA ILE A 259 1.53 7.15 13.68
C ILE A 259 2.80 7.73 13.08
N ILE A 260 3.95 7.16 13.44
CA ILE A 260 5.19 7.36 12.70
C ILE A 260 5.18 6.37 11.55
N ALA A 261 5.08 6.88 10.34
CA ALA A 261 4.70 6.08 9.18
C ALA A 261 5.85 5.98 8.17
N THR A 262 6.56 4.85 8.15
CA THR A 262 7.55 4.54 7.12
C THR A 262 6.91 3.84 5.93
N ARG A 263 5.99 2.89 6.14
CA ARG A 263 5.22 2.28 5.05
C ARG A 263 4.29 3.30 4.40
N PHE A 264 4.25 3.31 3.06
CA PHE A 264 3.41 4.22 2.29
C PHE A 264 1.94 4.21 2.75
N HIS A 265 1.36 3.01 2.86
CA HIS A 265 -0.04 2.89 3.28
C HIS A 265 -0.26 3.18 4.78
N ALA A 266 0.78 3.13 5.61
CA ALA A 266 0.68 3.58 7.00
C ALA A 266 0.44 5.09 7.10
N VAL A 267 0.99 5.89 6.17
CA VAL A 267 0.72 7.33 6.07
C VAL A 267 -0.76 7.56 5.77
N ILE A 268 -1.27 6.93 4.72
CA ILE A 268 -2.66 7.14 4.26
C ILE A 268 -3.65 6.64 5.31
N LEU A 269 -3.46 5.41 5.81
CA LEU A 269 -4.34 4.80 6.80
C LEU A 269 -4.31 5.56 8.14
N GLY A 270 -3.16 6.11 8.53
CA GLY A 270 -3.07 7.00 9.68
C GLY A 270 -4.03 8.20 9.55
N TRP A 271 -4.03 8.88 8.41
CA TRP A 271 -4.96 9.97 8.16
C TRP A 271 -6.41 9.53 8.02
N VAL A 272 -6.67 8.38 7.37
CA VAL A 272 -8.02 7.79 7.28
C VAL A 272 -8.60 7.49 8.66
N LEU A 273 -7.76 7.07 9.61
CA LEU A 273 -8.13 6.86 11.01
C LEU A 273 -8.13 8.16 11.85
N GLY A 274 -7.85 9.33 11.25
CA GLY A 274 -7.84 10.64 11.93
C GLY A 274 -6.65 10.85 12.86
N LYS A 275 -5.53 10.16 12.64
CA LYS A 275 -4.35 10.21 13.51
C LYS A 275 -3.44 11.42 13.17
N ASN A 276 -2.61 11.79 14.13
CA ASN A 276 -1.43 12.60 13.86
C ASN A 276 -0.39 11.69 13.16
N VAL A 277 0.11 12.06 11.97
CA VAL A 277 1.03 11.24 11.19
C VAL A 277 2.36 11.95 11.00
N VAL A 278 3.44 11.27 11.34
CA VAL A 278 4.82 11.73 11.10
C VAL A 278 5.43 10.80 10.03
N PRO A 279 5.46 11.22 8.76
CA PRO A 279 6.03 10.40 7.70
C PRO A 279 7.55 10.26 7.82
N ILE A 280 8.06 9.06 7.59
CA ILE A 280 9.48 8.79 7.29
C ILE A 280 9.56 8.43 5.82
N VAL A 281 10.13 9.33 5.02
CA VAL A 281 10.17 9.23 3.56
C VAL A 281 11.49 8.61 3.13
N TYR A 282 11.43 7.51 2.41
CA TYR A 282 12.60 6.84 1.83
C TYR A 282 12.50 6.68 0.30
N SER A 283 11.42 7.17 -0.31
CA SER A 283 11.20 7.07 -1.76
C SER A 283 10.50 8.30 -2.33
N THR A 284 10.81 8.63 -3.58
CA THR A 284 10.18 9.74 -4.31
C THR A 284 8.67 9.58 -4.47
N LYS A 285 8.16 8.35 -4.43
CA LYS A 285 6.70 8.08 -4.46
C LYS A 285 6.00 8.69 -3.25
N GLN A 286 6.63 8.59 -2.07
CA GLN A 286 6.08 9.18 -0.85
C GLN A 286 6.10 10.70 -0.91
N THR A 287 7.21 11.33 -1.34
CA THR A 287 7.29 12.79 -1.48
C THR A 287 6.24 13.35 -2.42
N ARG A 288 6.01 12.68 -3.57
CA ARG A 288 4.98 13.07 -4.55
C ARG A 288 3.59 13.06 -3.95
N VAL A 289 3.21 11.95 -3.29
CA VAL A 289 1.88 11.84 -2.68
C VAL A 289 1.70 12.82 -1.51
N LEU A 290 2.72 13.03 -0.66
CA LEU A 290 2.67 14.04 0.38
C LEU A 290 2.41 15.44 -0.19
N ALA A 291 3.11 15.79 -1.29
CA ALA A 291 2.91 17.07 -1.98
C ALA A 291 1.50 17.18 -2.59
N ASP A 292 1.02 16.13 -3.28
CA ASP A 292 -0.31 16.09 -3.89
C ASP A 292 -1.45 16.16 -2.85
N CYS A 293 -1.20 15.68 -1.63
CA CYS A 293 -2.11 15.81 -0.49
C CYS A 293 -2.05 17.18 0.18
N GLY A 294 -1.07 18.04 -0.17
CA GLY A 294 -0.86 19.34 0.47
C GLY A 294 -0.32 19.22 1.90
N PHE A 295 0.36 18.13 2.26
CA PHE A 295 0.91 17.93 3.59
C PHE A 295 2.03 18.94 3.89
N GLN A 296 1.92 19.62 5.04
CA GLN A 296 2.88 20.63 5.51
C GLN A 296 3.40 20.34 6.93
N GLY A 297 3.12 19.14 7.42
CA GLY A 297 3.58 18.71 8.74
C GLY A 297 5.05 18.30 8.76
N PRO A 298 5.58 17.98 9.96
CA PRO A 298 6.95 17.48 10.09
C PRO A 298 7.09 16.10 9.48
N MET A 299 8.23 15.85 8.84
CA MET A 299 8.61 14.55 8.29
C MET A 299 10.13 14.39 8.32
N TRP A 300 10.60 13.16 8.36
CA TRP A 300 11.98 12.87 8.02
C TRP A 300 12.08 12.42 6.56
N ASN A 301 12.79 13.20 5.76
CA ASN A 301 13.10 12.83 4.38
C ASN A 301 14.49 12.18 4.31
N ALA A 302 14.56 10.86 4.35
CA ALA A 302 15.79 10.10 4.29
C ALA A 302 16.52 10.19 2.94
N LEU A 303 15.87 10.73 1.90
CA LEU A 303 16.51 11.01 0.60
C LEU A 303 17.40 12.24 0.66
N GLU A 304 17.09 13.19 1.55
CA GLU A 304 17.77 14.50 1.66
C GLU A 304 18.64 14.59 2.90
N ALA A 305 18.18 14.05 4.04
CA ALA A 305 18.82 14.13 5.34
C ALA A 305 19.42 12.79 5.78
N ALA A 306 20.75 12.74 5.91
CA ALA A 306 21.46 11.53 6.33
C ALA A 306 21.41 11.26 7.84
N SER A 307 20.83 12.15 8.66
CA SER A 307 20.78 11.99 10.12
C SER A 307 19.39 12.21 10.66
N MET A 308 19.01 11.40 11.63
CA MET A 308 17.79 11.51 12.41
C MET A 308 18.04 10.97 13.80
N THR A 309 17.43 11.57 14.80
CA THR A 309 17.47 11.11 16.19
C THR A 309 16.09 10.80 16.71
N GLY A 310 15.99 9.94 17.72
CA GLY A 310 14.70 9.67 18.40
C GLY A 310 14.16 10.93 19.06
N GLU A 311 15.02 11.84 19.52
CA GLU A 311 14.63 13.13 20.08
C GLU A 311 13.86 13.99 19.07
N THR A 312 14.42 14.17 17.86
CA THR A 312 13.75 14.91 16.78
C THR A 312 12.43 14.26 16.37
N LEU A 313 12.37 12.92 16.29
CA LEU A 313 11.11 12.24 16.02
C LEU A 313 10.08 12.46 17.12
N LEU A 314 10.50 12.45 18.39
CA LEU A 314 9.60 12.73 19.52
C LEU A 314 9.10 14.19 19.51
N GLU A 315 9.94 15.16 19.14
CA GLU A 315 9.52 16.56 18.92
C GLU A 315 8.48 16.65 17.80
N TYR A 316 8.65 15.94 16.69
CA TYR A 316 7.68 15.91 15.61
C TYR A 316 6.33 15.34 16.07
N VAL A 317 6.34 14.27 16.86
CA VAL A 317 5.14 13.69 17.49
C VAL A 317 4.45 14.72 18.37
N LYS A 318 5.19 15.36 19.29
CA LYS A 318 4.66 16.35 20.24
C LYS A 318 4.14 17.62 19.57
N SER A 319 4.56 17.90 18.33
CA SER A 319 4.08 19.09 17.60
C SER A 319 2.61 19.00 17.16
N GLU A 320 2.04 17.79 17.09
CA GLU A 320 0.69 17.45 16.58
C GLU A 320 0.36 18.04 15.18
N ARG A 321 1.37 18.44 14.41
CA ARG A 321 1.22 19.07 13.09
C ARG A 321 1.07 18.08 11.95
N GLY A 322 1.02 16.79 12.24
CA GLY A 322 0.86 15.72 11.25
C GLY A 322 -0.58 15.40 10.89
N ARG A 323 -1.57 16.08 11.46
CA ARG A 323 -2.99 15.90 11.11
C ARG A 323 -3.30 16.52 9.75
N LEU A 324 -4.10 15.81 8.97
CA LEU A 324 -4.53 16.24 7.64
C LEU A 324 -6.05 16.11 7.53
N ASP A 325 -6.72 17.16 7.07
CA ASP A 325 -8.13 17.03 6.64
C ASP A 325 -8.18 16.32 5.29
N ILE A 326 -8.74 15.12 5.28
CA ILE A 326 -8.81 14.28 4.10
C ILE A 326 -10.18 14.30 3.40
N ALA A 327 -11.12 15.15 3.80
CA ALA A 327 -12.48 15.15 3.28
C ALA A 327 -12.51 15.25 1.73
N GLU A 328 -11.73 16.18 1.18
CA GLU A 328 -11.64 16.36 -0.27
C GLU A 328 -10.84 15.22 -0.94
N LEU A 329 -9.78 14.71 -0.31
CA LEU A 329 -9.02 13.56 -0.81
C LEU A 329 -9.91 12.31 -0.87
N LYS A 330 -10.69 12.06 0.18
CA LYS A 330 -11.67 10.96 0.24
C LYS A 330 -12.71 11.06 -0.88
N LYS A 331 -13.27 12.25 -1.10
CA LYS A 331 -14.22 12.47 -2.19
C LYS A 331 -13.59 12.23 -3.56
N ARG A 332 -12.40 12.75 -3.80
CA ARG A 332 -11.69 12.67 -5.08
C ARG A 332 -11.14 11.29 -5.36
N SER A 333 -10.76 10.50 -4.35
CA SER A 333 -10.24 9.14 -4.54
C SER A 333 -11.24 8.22 -5.25
N GLY A 334 -12.54 8.50 -5.14
CA GLY A 334 -13.58 7.78 -5.89
C GLY A 334 -13.40 7.82 -7.41
N ALA A 335 -12.74 8.85 -7.94
CA ALA A 335 -12.44 8.97 -9.37
C ALA A 335 -11.46 7.88 -9.88
N GLN A 336 -10.74 7.21 -8.99
CA GLN A 336 -9.95 6.02 -9.35
C GLN A 336 -10.79 4.93 -10.03
N PHE A 337 -12.07 4.86 -9.70
CA PHE A 337 -12.99 3.84 -10.20
C PHE A 337 -13.91 4.33 -11.35
N ALA A 338 -13.81 5.58 -11.78
CA ALA A 338 -14.80 6.19 -12.68
C ALA A 338 -15.06 5.38 -13.96
N ALA A 339 -14.01 4.91 -14.65
CA ALA A 339 -14.15 4.10 -15.85
C ALA A 339 -14.71 2.69 -15.57
N LEU A 340 -14.39 2.11 -14.41
CA LEU A 340 -14.92 0.82 -13.98
C LEU A 340 -16.37 0.96 -13.54
N ASP A 341 -16.76 2.05 -12.85
CA ASP A 341 -18.15 2.36 -12.51
C ASP A 341 -19.04 2.43 -13.76
N GLU A 342 -18.55 3.05 -14.82
CA GLU A 342 -19.24 3.11 -16.10
C GLU A 342 -19.39 1.72 -16.76
N TYR A 343 -18.33 0.93 -16.70
CA TYR A 343 -18.29 -0.40 -17.35
C TYR A 343 -19.15 -1.43 -16.63
N LEU A 344 -19.28 -1.36 -15.32
CA LEU A 344 -20.02 -2.34 -14.50
C LEU A 344 -21.51 -2.02 -14.35
N LYS A 345 -21.96 -0.82 -14.73
CA LYS A 345 -23.37 -0.47 -14.87
C LYS A 345 -24.04 -1.27 -15.99
#